data_8862029693ea9e839fd948c8f02c5360
#
_entry.id   8862029693ea9e839fd948c8f02c5360
#
_cell.length_a   1.000
_cell.length_b   1.000
_cell.length_c   1.000
_cell.angle_alpha   90.00
_cell.angle_beta   90.00
_cell.angle_gamma   90.00
#
_symmetry.space_group_name_H-M   'P 1'
#
loop_
_entity.id
_entity.type
_entity.pdbx_description
1 polymer ?
#
loop_
_entity_poly.entity_id
_entity_poly.type
_entity_poly.pdbx_seq_one_letter_code
_entity_poly.pdbx_strand_id
1 'polypeptide(L)'
;FGDIIRRMPDDVVTFTADEKQVVHLSCGDADFDILGLSSADYPELPQVEDDFSVSIQQKLLRAMIEETAFAVSTNESRPIHTGALFEITDQGLTMVAVDGFRLAIRREPLEKIDGGAFSFVAPGSALNEVKNICADTEDLAAVTLGKSHILFEVGDTELICRRLEGEFLDYKNAIPRKNPISVIADTKA
;
A
#
# COMPACT_ATOMS: atom_id res chain seq x y z
N PHE A 1 19.08 14.71 -1.92
CA PHE A 1 18.23 15.74 -2.51
C PHE A 1 17.21 16.28 -1.48
N GLY A 2 16.30 15.48 -0.94
CA GLY A 2 15.24 15.92 -0.04
C GLY A 2 15.74 16.69 1.22
N ASP A 3 16.91 16.35 1.76
CA ASP A 3 17.48 17.06 2.91
C ASP A 3 18.01 18.46 2.56
N ILE A 4 18.49 18.64 1.32
CA ILE A 4 18.88 19.96 0.80
C ILE A 4 17.64 20.82 0.68
N ILE A 5 16.59 20.35 0.00
CA ILE A 5 15.34 21.09 -0.19
C ILE A 5 14.71 21.49 1.15
N ARG A 6 14.66 20.60 2.15
CA ARG A 6 14.09 20.91 3.48
C ARG A 6 14.85 21.99 4.26
N ARG A 7 16.11 22.28 3.90
CA ARG A 7 16.97 23.27 4.56
C ARG A 7 17.16 24.54 3.74
N MET A 8 16.56 24.60 2.54
CA MET A 8 16.57 25.82 1.74
C MET A 8 15.72 26.91 2.39
N PRO A 9 16.01 28.19 2.13
CA PRO A 9 15.13 29.30 2.50
C PRO A 9 13.71 29.12 1.94
N ASP A 10 12.73 29.75 2.57
CA ASP A 10 11.34 29.76 2.11
C ASP A 10 11.18 30.74 0.91
N ASP A 11 11.63 30.31 -0.25
CA ASP A 11 11.62 31.05 -1.51
C ASP A 11 11.52 30.08 -2.70
N VAL A 12 11.50 30.63 -3.90
CA VAL A 12 11.45 29.84 -5.14
C VAL A 12 12.77 29.09 -5.34
N VAL A 13 12.66 27.76 -5.48
CA VAL A 13 13.81 26.92 -5.83
C VAL A 13 13.88 26.77 -7.34
N THR A 14 14.99 27.14 -7.94
CA THR A 14 15.25 26.97 -9.37
C THR A 14 16.11 25.75 -9.60
N PHE A 15 15.71 24.92 -10.56
CA PHE A 15 16.42 23.71 -10.99
C PHE A 15 16.88 23.87 -12.42
N THR A 16 18.15 23.65 -12.68
CA THR A 16 18.69 23.56 -14.04
C THR A 16 19.60 22.33 -14.12
N ALA A 17 19.56 21.62 -15.25
CA ALA A 17 20.46 20.50 -15.49
C ALA A 17 21.28 20.78 -16.76
N ASP A 18 22.57 20.54 -16.71
CA ASP A 18 23.48 20.68 -17.84
C ASP A 18 23.63 19.38 -18.65
N GLU A 19 24.34 19.44 -19.78
CA GLU A 19 24.63 18.30 -20.63
C GLU A 19 25.51 17.21 -19.94
N LYS A 20 26.18 17.57 -18.86
CA LYS A 20 26.99 16.66 -18.04
C LYS A 20 26.19 16.02 -16.91
N GLN A 21 24.87 16.28 -16.88
CA GLN A 21 23.94 15.79 -15.85
C GLN A 21 24.20 16.39 -14.45
N VAL A 22 24.88 17.54 -14.37
CA VAL A 22 24.97 18.29 -13.13
C VAL A 22 23.67 19.05 -12.95
N VAL A 23 23.00 18.86 -11.82
CA VAL A 23 21.79 19.58 -11.44
C VAL A 23 22.18 20.72 -10.52
N HIS A 24 21.99 21.95 -10.98
CA HIS A 24 22.19 23.16 -10.21
C HIS A 24 20.88 23.53 -9.51
N LEU A 25 20.94 23.71 -8.21
CA LEU A 25 19.83 24.12 -7.36
C LEU A 25 20.13 25.49 -6.79
N SER A 26 19.30 26.48 -7.01
CA SER A 26 19.45 27.79 -6.43
C SER A 26 18.18 28.26 -5.72
N CYS A 27 18.34 28.92 -4.56
CA CYS A 27 17.25 29.47 -3.77
C CYS A 27 17.80 30.61 -2.89
N GLY A 28 17.49 31.87 -3.23
CA GLY A 28 18.08 33.04 -2.60
C GLY A 28 19.62 33.04 -2.73
N ASP A 29 20.31 33.08 -1.62
CA ASP A 29 21.79 33.04 -1.56
C ASP A 29 22.35 31.60 -1.46
N ALA A 30 21.51 30.59 -1.55
CA ALA A 30 21.92 29.18 -1.44
C ALA A 30 22.02 28.54 -2.83
N ASP A 31 23.22 28.02 -3.16
CA ASP A 31 23.50 27.32 -4.40
C ASP A 31 24.10 25.94 -4.12
N PHE A 32 23.64 24.91 -4.84
CA PHE A 32 24.11 23.54 -4.74
C PHE A 32 24.23 22.90 -6.11
N ASP A 33 25.29 22.12 -6.28
CA ASP A 33 25.50 21.27 -7.44
C ASP A 33 25.37 19.80 -7.04
N ILE A 34 24.50 19.06 -7.73
CA ILE A 34 24.27 17.63 -7.48
C ILE A 34 24.54 16.88 -8.78
N LEU A 35 25.35 15.83 -8.72
CA LEU A 35 25.53 14.95 -9.86
C LEU A 35 24.26 14.13 -10.04
N GLY A 36 23.62 14.27 -11.20
CA GLY A 36 22.46 13.52 -11.62
C GLY A 36 22.86 12.20 -12.30
N LEU A 37 21.87 11.38 -12.57
CA LEU A 37 21.97 10.18 -13.40
C LEU A 37 21.21 10.42 -14.70
N SER A 38 21.58 9.68 -15.75
CA SER A 38 20.87 9.73 -17.03
C SER A 38 19.42 9.29 -16.85
N SER A 39 18.47 10.02 -17.43
CA SER A 39 17.07 9.59 -17.48
C SER A 39 16.89 8.26 -18.25
N ALA A 40 17.82 7.90 -19.13
CA ALA A 40 17.81 6.61 -19.81
C ALA A 40 18.07 5.41 -18.89
N ASP A 41 18.70 5.67 -17.72
CA ASP A 41 18.96 4.65 -16.70
C ASP A 41 17.79 4.54 -15.68
N TYR A 42 16.75 5.39 -15.82
CA TYR A 42 15.58 5.31 -14.95
C TYR A 42 14.75 4.07 -15.28
N PRO A 43 14.43 3.21 -14.30
CA PRO A 43 13.67 2.00 -14.56
C PRO A 43 12.29 2.32 -15.15
N GLU A 44 11.90 1.59 -16.17
CA GLU A 44 10.53 1.62 -16.67
C GLU A 44 9.57 1.06 -15.61
N LEU A 45 8.39 1.66 -15.48
CA LEU A 45 7.35 1.12 -14.62
C LEU A 45 6.88 -0.23 -15.17
N PRO A 46 6.75 -1.28 -14.31
CA PRO A 46 6.22 -2.55 -14.76
C PRO A 46 4.78 -2.39 -15.25
N GLN A 47 4.48 -2.97 -16.39
CA GLN A 47 3.09 -3.05 -16.86
C GLN A 47 2.36 -4.11 -16.04
N VAL A 48 1.21 -3.75 -15.48
CA VAL A 48 0.34 -4.67 -14.76
C VAL A 48 -0.77 -5.10 -15.72
N GLU A 49 -0.74 -6.38 -16.12
CA GLU A 49 -1.82 -6.96 -16.93
C GLU A 49 -3.09 -7.07 -16.06
N ASP A 50 -4.23 -6.67 -16.60
CA ASP A 50 -5.54 -6.70 -15.94
C ASP A 50 -6.12 -8.11 -15.89
N ASP A 51 -5.59 -8.98 -15.02
CA ASP A 51 -6.18 -10.30 -14.81
C ASP A 51 -7.45 -10.21 -13.93
N PHE A 52 -7.40 -9.38 -12.87
CA PHE A 52 -8.49 -9.17 -11.92
C PHE A 52 -8.47 -7.74 -11.40
N SER A 53 -9.62 -7.11 -11.29
CA SER A 53 -9.73 -5.76 -10.75
C SER A 53 -10.93 -5.61 -9.81
N VAL A 54 -10.80 -4.73 -8.82
CA VAL A 54 -11.86 -4.37 -7.89
C VAL A 54 -11.82 -2.88 -7.59
N SER A 55 -12.99 -2.26 -7.55
CA SER A 55 -13.14 -0.84 -7.16
C SER A 55 -13.66 -0.75 -5.73
N ILE A 56 -13.00 0.06 -4.92
CA ILE A 56 -13.28 0.22 -3.49
C ILE A 56 -13.29 1.72 -3.18
N GLN A 57 -14.22 2.20 -2.35
CA GLN A 57 -14.18 3.60 -1.88
C GLN A 57 -12.88 3.87 -1.12
N GLN A 58 -12.23 5.01 -1.40
CA GLN A 58 -10.94 5.37 -0.79
C GLN A 58 -11.00 5.37 0.74
N LYS A 59 -12.06 5.97 1.32
CA LYS A 59 -12.26 5.97 2.78
C LYS A 59 -12.35 4.54 3.35
N LEU A 60 -12.98 3.62 2.62
CA LEU A 60 -13.15 2.25 3.06
C LEU A 60 -11.83 1.49 2.98
N LEU A 61 -11.10 1.58 1.86
CA LEU A 61 -9.79 0.97 1.69
C LEU A 61 -8.81 1.47 2.77
N ARG A 62 -8.77 2.78 3.00
CA ARG A 62 -7.97 3.40 4.07
C ARG A 62 -8.31 2.83 5.45
N ALA A 63 -9.60 2.78 5.82
CA ALA A 63 -10.03 2.25 7.10
C ALA A 63 -9.68 0.76 7.26
N MET A 64 -9.86 -0.06 6.20
CA MET A 64 -9.50 -1.47 6.22
C MET A 64 -8.00 -1.66 6.47
N ILE A 65 -7.16 -0.86 5.83
CA ILE A 65 -5.70 -0.89 6.04
C ILE A 65 -5.36 -0.46 7.48
N GLU A 66 -5.91 0.63 7.98
CA GLU A 66 -5.67 1.13 9.35
C GLU A 66 -6.04 0.10 10.41
N GLU A 67 -7.15 -0.62 10.21
CA GLU A 67 -7.66 -1.60 11.15
C GLU A 67 -7.00 -2.99 11.07
N THR A 68 -6.15 -3.23 10.07
CA THR A 68 -5.50 -4.54 9.89
C THR A 68 -3.99 -4.46 9.82
N ALA A 69 -3.40 -3.49 9.13
CA ALA A 69 -1.96 -3.44 8.84
C ALA A 69 -1.07 -3.36 10.10
N PHE A 70 -1.59 -2.92 11.24
CA PHE A 70 -0.85 -2.95 12.51
C PHE A 70 -0.48 -4.37 12.97
N ALA A 71 -1.16 -5.41 12.47
CA ALA A 71 -0.89 -6.80 12.77
C ALA A 71 0.04 -7.49 11.73
N VAL A 72 0.57 -6.76 10.78
CA VAL A 72 1.58 -7.26 9.84
C VAL A 72 2.87 -7.59 10.59
N SER A 73 3.50 -8.72 10.25
CA SER A 73 4.75 -9.15 10.87
C SER A 73 5.93 -8.28 10.41
N THR A 74 6.85 -8.01 11.32
CA THR A 74 8.17 -7.42 11.01
C THR A 74 9.25 -8.48 10.84
N ASN A 75 8.90 -9.75 11.00
CA ASN A 75 9.86 -10.86 10.90
C ASN A 75 9.99 -11.34 9.46
N GLU A 76 11.12 -11.03 8.83
CA GLU A 76 11.43 -11.38 7.46
C GLU A 76 11.70 -12.87 7.22
N SER A 77 11.81 -13.70 8.28
CA SER A 77 11.98 -15.15 8.12
C SER A 77 10.74 -15.83 7.50
N ARG A 78 9.59 -15.16 7.54
CA ARG A 78 8.35 -15.54 6.86
C ARG A 78 7.80 -14.36 6.05
N PRO A 79 8.36 -14.09 4.85
CA PRO A 79 8.05 -12.90 4.08
C PRO A 79 6.55 -12.74 3.79
N ILE A 80 5.82 -13.83 3.59
CA ILE A 80 4.38 -13.79 3.31
C ILE A 80 3.56 -13.08 4.41
N HIS A 81 4.03 -13.10 5.67
CA HIS A 81 3.37 -12.42 6.79
C HIS A 81 3.82 -10.97 6.98
N THR A 82 4.80 -10.48 6.20
CA THR A 82 5.16 -9.05 6.18
C THR A 82 4.20 -8.20 5.35
N GLY A 83 3.10 -8.79 4.91
CA GLY A 83 2.00 -8.15 4.22
C GLY A 83 0.64 -8.58 4.75
N ALA A 84 -0.40 -8.02 4.18
CA ALA A 84 -1.77 -8.40 4.47
C ALA A 84 -2.40 -9.12 3.28
N LEU A 85 -3.17 -10.17 3.59
CA LEU A 85 -3.96 -10.93 2.64
C LEU A 85 -5.21 -10.13 2.26
N PHE A 86 -5.49 -10.05 0.98
CA PHE A 86 -6.76 -9.63 0.39
C PHE A 86 -7.44 -10.87 -0.19
N GLU A 87 -8.63 -11.20 0.29
CA GLU A 87 -9.50 -12.21 -0.30
C GLU A 87 -10.73 -11.49 -0.87
N ILE A 88 -10.90 -11.53 -2.18
CA ILE A 88 -12.06 -10.99 -2.89
C ILE A 88 -12.93 -12.17 -3.32
N THR A 89 -14.17 -12.17 -2.89
CA THR A 89 -15.15 -13.21 -3.19
C THR A 89 -16.51 -12.57 -3.55
N ASP A 90 -17.47 -13.38 -3.94
CA ASP A 90 -18.86 -12.95 -4.14
C ASP A 90 -19.51 -12.31 -2.90
N GLN A 91 -18.94 -12.51 -1.72
CA GLN A 91 -19.40 -11.91 -0.45
C GLN A 91 -18.71 -10.57 -0.14
N GLY A 92 -17.70 -10.16 -0.90
CA GLY A 92 -16.97 -8.92 -0.71
C GLY A 92 -15.47 -9.10 -0.51
N LEU A 93 -14.85 -8.11 0.11
CA LEU A 93 -13.42 -8.07 0.44
C LEU A 93 -13.20 -8.46 1.90
N THR A 94 -12.30 -9.40 2.13
CA THR A 94 -11.73 -9.68 3.44
C THR A 94 -10.25 -9.32 3.43
N MET A 95 -9.83 -8.50 4.38
CA MET A 95 -8.43 -8.17 4.60
C MET A 95 -7.94 -8.80 5.90
N VAL A 96 -6.79 -9.48 5.87
CA VAL A 96 -6.24 -10.21 7.02
C VAL A 96 -4.76 -9.91 7.20
N ALA A 97 -4.35 -9.61 8.41
CA ALA A 97 -2.94 -9.50 8.79
C ALA A 97 -2.64 -10.31 10.04
N VAL A 98 -1.43 -10.87 10.14
CA VAL A 98 -1.02 -11.76 11.24
C VAL A 98 0.48 -11.67 11.48
N ASP A 99 0.91 -11.68 12.76
CA ASP A 99 2.33 -11.69 13.14
C ASP A 99 2.71 -12.87 14.07
N GLY A 100 1.80 -13.82 14.27
CA GLY A 100 1.99 -14.97 15.14
C GLY A 100 1.50 -14.78 16.60
N PHE A 101 1.26 -13.54 17.05
CA PHE A 101 0.72 -13.20 18.37
C PHE A 101 -0.69 -12.61 18.27
N ARG A 102 -0.98 -11.92 17.19
CA ARG A 102 -2.25 -11.25 16.92
C ARG A 102 -2.67 -11.47 15.46
N LEU A 103 -3.95 -11.41 15.26
CA LEU A 103 -4.58 -11.54 13.96
C LEU A 103 -5.67 -10.49 13.86
N ALA A 104 -5.60 -9.65 12.83
CA ALA A 104 -6.60 -8.64 12.52
C ALA A 104 -7.35 -9.03 11.25
N ILE A 105 -8.68 -8.90 11.28
CA ILE A 105 -9.55 -9.19 10.13
C ILE A 105 -10.55 -8.06 9.99
N ARG A 106 -10.67 -7.52 8.78
CA ARG A 106 -11.76 -6.64 8.38
C ARG A 106 -12.49 -7.23 7.17
N ARG A 107 -13.82 -7.17 7.17
CA ARG A 107 -14.68 -7.65 6.08
C ARG A 107 -15.63 -6.55 5.67
N GLU A 108 -15.74 -6.35 4.36
CA GLU A 108 -16.66 -5.38 3.77
C GLU A 108 -17.33 -5.98 2.54
N PRO A 109 -18.65 -5.82 2.39
CA PRO A 109 -19.33 -6.18 1.18
C PRO A 109 -18.85 -5.27 0.03
N LEU A 110 -18.71 -5.82 -1.17
CA LEU A 110 -18.43 -5.06 -2.39
C LEU A 110 -19.61 -5.16 -3.33
N GLU A 111 -19.91 -4.03 -3.97
CA GLU A 111 -21.05 -3.97 -4.92
C GLU A 111 -20.70 -4.60 -6.28
N LYS A 112 -19.42 -4.59 -6.67
CA LYS A 112 -18.97 -5.06 -7.97
C LYS A 112 -17.60 -5.69 -7.88
N ILE A 113 -17.45 -6.88 -8.47
CA ILE A 113 -16.19 -7.61 -8.58
C ILE A 113 -16.05 -8.04 -10.04
N ASP A 114 -15.01 -7.57 -10.71
CA ASP A 114 -14.69 -7.98 -12.06
C ASP A 114 -13.61 -9.08 -12.01
N GLY A 115 -13.83 -10.20 -12.73
CA GLY A 115 -12.86 -11.29 -12.83
C GLY A 115 -13.08 -12.49 -11.89
N GLY A 116 -14.13 -12.48 -11.05
CA GLY A 116 -14.44 -13.58 -10.13
C GLY A 116 -13.66 -13.53 -8.81
N ALA A 117 -13.60 -14.64 -8.07
CA ALA A 117 -12.91 -14.71 -6.79
C ALA A 117 -11.39 -14.79 -6.99
N PHE A 118 -10.64 -13.95 -6.27
CA PHE A 118 -9.18 -13.96 -6.28
C PHE A 118 -8.60 -13.54 -4.93
N SER A 119 -7.31 -13.81 -4.73
CA SER A 119 -6.62 -13.41 -3.51
C SER A 119 -5.15 -13.09 -3.78
N PHE A 120 -4.59 -12.19 -2.99
CA PHE A 120 -3.18 -11.82 -3.04
C PHE A 120 -2.72 -11.30 -1.68
N VAL A 121 -1.41 -11.22 -1.50
CA VAL A 121 -0.81 -10.60 -0.31
C VAL A 121 -0.03 -9.36 -0.74
N ALA A 122 -0.48 -8.20 -0.25
CA ALA A 122 0.19 -6.92 -0.48
C ALA A 122 1.19 -6.63 0.64
N PRO A 123 2.42 -6.15 0.32
CA PRO A 123 3.42 -5.78 1.33
C PRO A 123 2.91 -4.70 2.27
N GLY A 124 3.22 -4.81 3.57
CA GLY A 124 2.82 -3.82 4.57
C GLY A 124 3.37 -2.42 4.31
N SER A 125 4.56 -2.31 3.72
CA SER A 125 5.13 -1.02 3.28
C SER A 125 4.28 -0.36 2.20
N ALA A 126 3.87 -1.11 1.17
CA ALA A 126 3.00 -0.61 0.10
C ALA A 126 1.63 -0.20 0.66
N LEU A 127 1.05 -0.99 1.57
CA LEU A 127 -0.23 -0.66 2.21
C LEU A 127 -0.16 0.63 3.02
N ASN A 128 0.94 0.91 3.70
CA ASN A 128 1.13 2.18 4.40
C ASN A 128 1.13 3.38 3.44
N GLU A 129 1.73 3.24 2.26
CA GLU A 129 1.69 4.30 1.25
C GLU A 129 0.28 4.42 0.64
N VAL A 130 -0.39 3.32 0.30
CA VAL A 130 -1.79 3.33 -0.16
C VAL A 130 -2.69 4.07 0.84
N LYS A 131 -2.55 3.76 2.13
CA LYS A 131 -3.29 4.46 3.19
C LYS A 131 -3.05 5.97 3.18
N ASN A 132 -1.81 6.41 2.93
CA ASN A 132 -1.44 7.82 2.94
C ASN A 132 -1.98 8.58 1.72
N ILE A 133 -2.09 7.92 0.56
CA ILE A 133 -2.62 8.53 -0.65
C ILE A 133 -4.15 8.49 -0.73
N CYS A 134 -4.81 7.55 -0.05
CA CYS A 134 -6.27 7.50 0.04
C CYS A 134 -6.82 8.68 0.83
N ALA A 135 -7.76 9.41 0.24
CA ALA A 135 -8.51 10.46 0.90
C ALA A 135 -9.72 9.91 1.69
N ASP A 136 -10.28 10.73 2.57
CA ASP A 136 -11.52 10.39 3.30
C ASP A 136 -12.75 10.76 2.44
N THR A 137 -12.87 10.11 1.28
CA THR A 137 -13.95 10.35 0.30
C THR A 137 -14.59 9.05 -0.16
N GLU A 138 -15.73 9.17 -0.83
CA GLU A 138 -16.43 8.04 -1.48
C GLU A 138 -15.92 7.77 -2.90
N ASP A 139 -14.96 8.57 -3.39
CA ASP A 139 -14.33 8.32 -4.66
C ASP A 139 -13.69 6.94 -4.68
N LEU A 140 -13.69 6.31 -5.84
CA LEU A 140 -13.19 4.95 -5.97
C LEU A 140 -11.66 4.94 -6.13
N ALA A 141 -11.04 3.97 -5.48
CA ALA A 141 -9.72 3.47 -5.79
C ALA A 141 -9.86 2.15 -6.53
N ALA A 142 -9.08 1.92 -7.58
CA ALA A 142 -9.01 0.63 -8.24
C ALA A 142 -7.82 -0.18 -7.69
N VAL A 143 -8.04 -1.47 -7.52
CA VAL A 143 -7.00 -2.42 -7.12
C VAL A 143 -6.95 -3.52 -8.17
N THR A 144 -5.88 -3.54 -8.93
CA THR A 144 -5.67 -4.47 -10.05
C THR A 144 -4.56 -5.45 -9.70
N LEU A 145 -4.87 -6.74 -9.88
CA LEU A 145 -3.93 -7.84 -9.68
C LEU A 145 -3.45 -8.36 -11.03
N GLY A 146 -2.15 -8.25 -11.27
CA GLY A 146 -1.45 -8.95 -12.33
C GLY A 146 -0.69 -10.18 -11.82
N LYS A 147 0.08 -10.82 -12.71
CA LYS A 147 0.80 -12.07 -12.41
C LYS A 147 1.76 -11.95 -11.21
N SER A 148 2.50 -10.86 -11.10
CA SER A 148 3.51 -10.64 -10.05
C SER A 148 3.39 -9.28 -9.34
N HIS A 149 2.56 -8.39 -9.83
CA HIS A 149 2.40 -7.03 -9.32
C HIS A 149 0.95 -6.74 -8.97
N ILE A 150 0.80 -5.80 -8.06
CA ILE A 150 -0.46 -5.19 -7.67
C ILE A 150 -0.36 -3.72 -8.02
N LEU A 151 -1.38 -3.20 -8.70
CA LEU A 151 -1.55 -1.78 -8.99
C LEU A 151 -2.68 -1.24 -8.12
N PHE A 152 -2.42 -0.15 -7.41
CA PHE A 152 -3.40 0.67 -6.73
C PHE A 152 -3.51 2.00 -7.45
N GLU A 153 -4.68 2.32 -7.97
CA GLU A 153 -4.99 3.59 -8.65
C GLU A 153 -5.89 4.42 -7.74
N VAL A 154 -5.39 5.56 -7.30
CA VAL A 154 -6.08 6.46 -6.36
C VAL A 154 -6.06 7.88 -6.94
N GLY A 155 -7.14 8.31 -7.57
CA GLY A 155 -7.18 9.56 -8.32
C GLY A 155 -6.14 9.56 -9.45
N ASP A 156 -5.23 10.53 -9.44
CA ASP A 156 -4.13 10.66 -10.42
C ASP A 156 -2.84 9.95 -9.98
N THR A 157 -2.90 9.14 -8.91
CA THR A 157 -1.73 8.46 -8.35
C THR A 157 -1.81 6.97 -8.59
N GLU A 158 -0.76 6.40 -9.17
CA GLU A 158 -0.55 4.96 -9.33
C GLU A 158 0.54 4.47 -8.39
N LEU A 159 0.24 3.44 -7.60
CA LEU A 159 1.21 2.73 -6.77
C LEU A 159 1.31 1.29 -7.23
N ILE A 160 2.48 0.91 -7.71
CA ILE A 160 2.76 -0.46 -8.15
C ILE A 160 3.68 -1.13 -7.14
N CYS A 161 3.30 -2.32 -6.69
CA CYS A 161 4.15 -3.13 -5.82
C CYS A 161 4.16 -4.60 -6.26
N ARG A 162 5.21 -5.33 -5.90
CA ARG A 162 5.23 -6.79 -6.08
C ARG A 162 4.34 -7.44 -5.02
N ARG A 163 3.50 -8.39 -5.44
CA ARG A 163 2.78 -9.23 -4.48
C ARG A 163 3.77 -10.12 -3.73
N LEU A 164 3.47 -10.42 -2.48
CA LEU A 164 4.22 -11.43 -1.73
C LEU A 164 3.76 -12.82 -2.17
N GLU A 165 4.73 -13.69 -2.43
CA GLU A 165 4.49 -15.07 -2.85
C GLU A 165 4.59 -16.02 -1.66
N GLY A 166 3.81 -17.10 -1.68
CA GLY A 166 3.78 -18.12 -0.67
C GLY A 166 2.36 -18.43 -0.16
N GLU A 167 2.25 -19.41 0.70
CA GLU A 167 0.99 -19.79 1.33
C GLU A 167 0.77 -18.93 2.59
N PHE A 168 -0.32 -18.16 2.60
CA PHE A 168 -0.73 -17.41 3.79
C PHE A 168 -1.35 -18.37 4.81
N LEU A 169 -1.25 -18.05 6.11
CA LEU A 169 -1.86 -18.84 7.18
C LEU A 169 -3.35 -19.09 6.92
N ASP A 170 -3.79 -20.36 7.10
CA ASP A 170 -5.22 -20.65 7.20
C ASP A 170 -5.79 -20.02 8.50
N TYR A 171 -6.07 -18.73 8.40
CA TYR A 171 -6.55 -17.94 9.53
C TYR A 171 -7.92 -18.39 10.03
N LYS A 172 -8.73 -19.01 9.16
CA LYS A 172 -10.09 -19.49 9.51
C LYS A 172 -10.01 -20.60 10.56
N ASN A 173 -8.97 -21.42 10.48
CA ASN A 173 -8.69 -22.47 11.47
C ASN A 173 -7.90 -21.96 12.69
N ALA A 174 -7.19 -20.85 12.56
CA ALA A 174 -6.46 -20.23 13.68
C ALA A 174 -7.38 -19.51 14.68
N ILE A 175 -8.59 -19.11 14.25
CA ILE A 175 -9.54 -18.39 15.12
C ILE A 175 -10.23 -19.36 16.08
N PRO A 176 -10.12 -19.14 17.42
CA PRO A 176 -10.81 -19.98 18.40
C PRO A 176 -12.33 -19.91 18.22
N ARG A 177 -12.96 -21.07 18.07
CA ARG A 177 -14.43 -21.16 17.86
C ARG A 177 -15.26 -21.12 19.16
N LYS A 178 -14.62 -21.39 20.31
CA LYS A 178 -15.29 -21.43 21.62
C LYS A 178 -14.50 -20.59 22.61
N ASN A 179 -15.10 -19.51 23.05
CA ASN A 179 -14.57 -18.65 24.10
C ASN A 179 -15.55 -18.72 25.30
N PRO A 180 -15.19 -19.35 26.42
CA PRO A 180 -16.09 -19.51 27.56
C PRO A 180 -16.30 -18.21 28.35
N ILE A 181 -15.43 -17.21 28.14
CA ILE A 181 -15.51 -15.92 28.83
C ILE A 181 -15.80 -14.82 27.81
N SER A 182 -16.81 -14.00 28.09
CA SER A 182 -17.15 -12.83 27.31
C SER A 182 -17.05 -11.59 28.20
N VAL A 183 -16.43 -10.53 27.68
CA VAL A 183 -16.32 -9.24 28.37
C VAL A 183 -16.87 -8.15 27.42
N ILE A 184 -17.72 -7.31 27.96
CA ILE A 184 -18.22 -6.11 27.26
C ILE A 184 -17.51 -4.90 27.88
N ALA A 185 -16.80 -4.13 27.05
CA ALA A 185 -16.08 -2.94 27.46
C ALA A 185 -16.45 -1.76 26.54
N ASP A 186 -16.44 -0.54 27.10
CA ASP A 186 -16.57 0.68 26.30
C ASP A 186 -15.25 0.95 25.57
N THR A 187 -15.31 1.23 24.26
CA THR A 187 -14.14 1.50 23.44
C THR A 187 -13.45 2.83 23.77
N LYS A 188 -14.12 3.72 24.53
CA LYS A 188 -13.59 5.02 24.96
C LYS A 188 -13.04 5.02 26.39
N ALA A 189 -13.06 3.88 27.06
CA ALA A 189 -12.59 3.75 28.43
C ALA A 189 -11.08 3.52 28.51
#